data_45f8730c819e7e63745cc3c1f86c9e6c
#
_entry.id   45f8730c819e7e63745cc3c1f86c9e6c
#
_cell.length_a   1.000
_cell.length_b   1.000
_cell.length_c   1.000
_cell.angle_alpha   90.00
_cell.angle_beta   90.00
_cell.angle_gamma   90.00
#
_symmetry.space_group_name_H-M   'P 1'
#
loop_
_entity.id
_entity.type
_entity.pdbx_description
1 polymer ?
#
loop_
_entity_poly.entity_id
_entity_poly.type
_entity_poly.pdbx_seq_one_letter_code
_entity_poly.pdbx_strand_id
1 'polypeptide(L)'
;AEYGAPVTAHEVFKPVTVTTAPDGETIYDFGQNFAGVIRISLQGSAGQVITVRHAEILNPDGTLNTTFLRSAKATATYTCRDGKQTYSPRFTYMGFRYAGIKGVKPEDVEVEAVALYSDVAHAGAFHCSNELLNRLQSNITWSAKSNFVDIPTDCPQRDERMGWTGDINVFAPTALYNFELSRFLEKWLRDVKAEQRPGGGIPNTVPVQGYGCLLYTSPSP
;
A
#
# COMPACT_ATOMS: atom_id res chain seq x y z
N ALA A 1 22.81 7.87 -8.21
CA ALA A 1 21.60 8.38 -8.89
C ALA A 1 20.49 7.35 -8.72
N GLU A 2 19.29 7.76 -8.37
CA GLU A 2 18.12 6.92 -8.30
C GLU A 2 17.63 6.64 -9.72
N TYR A 3 17.56 5.36 -10.10
CA TYR A 3 17.19 4.96 -11.46
C TYR A 3 15.69 4.70 -11.62
N GLY A 4 14.99 4.39 -10.53
CA GLY A 4 13.57 4.04 -10.51
C GLY A 4 12.64 5.26 -10.53
N ALA A 5 11.34 4.99 -10.67
CA ALA A 5 10.31 5.96 -10.36
C ALA A 5 10.23 6.13 -8.83
N PRO A 6 10.41 7.34 -8.28
CA PRO A 6 10.41 7.55 -6.84
C PRO A 6 9.04 7.24 -6.24
N VAL A 7 9.03 6.72 -5.01
CA VAL A 7 7.78 6.59 -4.25
C VAL A 7 7.39 7.96 -3.71
N THR A 8 6.23 8.46 -4.11
CA THR A 8 5.73 9.79 -3.74
C THR A 8 4.32 9.72 -3.16
N ALA A 9 3.90 10.82 -2.56
CA ALA A 9 2.53 11.01 -2.12
C ALA A 9 1.66 11.46 -3.32
N HIS A 10 0.52 10.82 -3.48
CA HIS A 10 -0.40 11.07 -4.59
C HIS A 10 -1.77 11.54 -4.07
N GLU A 11 -2.79 10.70 -4.18
CA GLU A 11 -4.14 11.07 -3.78
C GLU A 11 -4.28 11.22 -2.27
N VAL A 12 -5.06 12.21 -1.85
CA VAL A 12 -5.45 12.42 -0.45
C VAL A 12 -6.93 12.12 -0.30
N PHE A 13 -7.26 11.18 0.57
CA PHE A 13 -8.63 10.78 0.85
C PHE A 13 -9.08 11.33 2.20
N LYS A 14 -10.28 11.94 2.20
CA LYS A 14 -11.01 12.23 3.42
C LYS A 14 -11.92 11.04 3.76
N PRO A 15 -12.21 10.79 5.04
CA PRO A 15 -13.15 9.75 5.42
C PRO A 15 -14.53 9.97 4.78
N VAL A 16 -15.10 8.93 4.18
CA VAL A 16 -16.49 8.93 3.66
C VAL A 16 -17.49 8.61 4.76
N THR A 17 -17.07 7.84 5.77
CA THR A 17 -17.83 7.59 7.00
C THR A 17 -16.89 7.51 8.21
N VAL A 18 -17.43 7.90 9.37
CA VAL A 18 -16.77 7.75 10.68
C VAL A 18 -17.76 7.09 11.63
N THR A 19 -17.35 5.99 12.25
CA THR A 19 -18.18 5.21 13.19
C THR A 19 -17.39 4.88 14.44
N THR A 20 -18.08 4.46 15.50
CA THR A 20 -17.43 3.94 16.71
C THR A 20 -17.71 2.45 16.81
N ALA A 21 -16.65 1.66 16.85
CA ALA A 21 -16.73 0.21 17.03
C ALA A 21 -17.08 -0.15 18.49
N PRO A 22 -17.61 -1.36 18.76
CA PRO A 22 -17.99 -1.81 20.11
C PRO A 22 -16.84 -1.78 21.13
N ASP A 23 -15.59 -1.87 20.67
CA ASP A 23 -14.38 -1.78 21.51
C ASP A 23 -13.93 -0.34 21.81
N GLY A 24 -14.72 0.65 21.39
CA GLY A 24 -14.47 2.09 21.60
C GLY A 24 -13.45 2.68 20.61
N GLU A 25 -13.03 1.93 19.58
CA GLU A 25 -12.17 2.45 18.52
C GLU A 25 -12.99 3.28 17.52
N THR A 26 -12.52 4.47 17.16
CA THR A 26 -13.14 5.27 16.08
C THR A 26 -12.64 4.76 14.74
N ILE A 27 -13.56 4.30 13.90
CA ILE A 27 -13.28 3.73 12.57
C ILE A 27 -13.55 4.76 11.49
N TYR A 28 -12.56 5.00 10.65
CA TYR A 28 -12.59 5.89 9.49
C TYR A 28 -12.58 5.04 8.22
N ASP A 29 -13.63 5.10 7.40
CA ASP A 29 -13.68 4.48 6.06
C ASP A 29 -13.29 5.51 5.01
N PHE A 30 -12.26 5.23 4.21
CA PHE A 30 -11.81 6.10 3.13
C PHE A 30 -12.43 5.77 1.76
N GLY A 31 -13.29 4.75 1.71
CA GLY A 31 -14.02 4.37 0.49
C GLY A 31 -13.18 3.63 -0.56
N GLN A 32 -11.86 3.68 -0.47
CA GLN A 32 -10.90 3.04 -1.37
C GLN A 32 -9.85 2.25 -0.59
N ASN A 33 -9.53 1.04 -1.05
CA ASN A 33 -8.39 0.26 -0.55
C ASN A 33 -7.12 0.63 -1.32
N PHE A 34 -6.02 0.95 -0.62
CA PHE A 34 -4.76 1.37 -1.23
C PHE A 34 -3.57 1.22 -0.28
N ALA A 35 -2.35 1.36 -0.82
CA ALA A 35 -1.12 1.50 -0.05
C ALA A 35 -0.88 2.96 0.31
N GLY A 36 -0.62 3.25 1.59
CA GLY A 36 -0.41 4.62 2.03
C GLY A 36 -0.22 4.77 3.52
N VAL A 37 -0.42 5.99 4.00
CA VAL A 37 -0.29 6.37 5.41
C VAL A 37 -1.46 7.22 5.86
N ILE A 38 -1.77 7.18 7.15
CA ILE A 38 -2.69 8.12 7.78
C ILE A 38 -1.92 9.37 8.20
N ARG A 39 -2.50 10.53 7.91
CA ARG A 39 -2.10 11.84 8.41
C ARG A 39 -3.14 12.33 9.39
N ILE A 40 -2.71 12.64 10.61
CA ILE A 40 -3.56 13.23 11.65
C ILE A 40 -3.11 14.64 11.97
N SER A 41 -4.07 15.56 12.19
CA SER A 41 -3.81 16.92 12.65
C SER A 41 -4.71 17.22 13.85
N LEU A 42 -4.11 17.68 14.94
CA LEU A 42 -4.84 17.89 16.20
C LEU A 42 -4.16 18.93 17.09
N GLN A 43 -4.90 19.37 18.11
CA GLN A 43 -4.37 20.06 19.28
C GLN A 43 -4.07 19.00 20.35
N GLY A 44 -2.78 18.67 20.54
CA GLY A 44 -2.37 17.62 21.48
C GLY A 44 -1.91 18.17 22.83
N SER A 45 -1.85 17.26 23.80
CA SER A 45 -1.22 17.47 25.10
C SER A 45 0.03 16.60 25.23
N ALA A 46 1.07 17.10 25.91
CA ALA A 46 2.30 16.35 26.08
C ALA A 46 2.06 14.99 26.74
N GLY A 47 2.58 13.92 26.13
CA GLY A 47 2.41 12.55 26.61
C GLY A 47 1.10 11.86 26.19
N GLN A 48 0.15 12.56 25.55
CA GLN A 48 -1.03 11.93 24.97
C GLN A 48 -0.60 10.95 23.88
N VAL A 49 -1.08 9.70 23.96
CA VAL A 49 -0.74 8.64 23.02
C VAL A 49 -1.92 8.38 22.09
N ILE A 50 -1.68 8.48 20.80
CA ILE A 50 -2.65 8.14 19.75
C ILE A 50 -2.18 6.88 19.04
N THR A 51 -3.07 5.91 18.94
CA THR A 51 -2.82 4.66 18.21
C THR A 51 -3.66 4.65 16.93
N VAL A 52 -3.04 4.37 15.80
CA VAL A 52 -3.68 4.25 14.49
C VAL A 52 -3.45 2.84 13.98
N ARG A 53 -4.53 2.07 13.84
CA ARG A 53 -4.54 0.71 13.29
C ARG A 53 -5.13 0.73 11.89
N HIS A 54 -4.74 -0.23 11.06
CA HIS A 54 -5.14 -0.27 9.65
C HIS A 54 -5.71 -1.64 9.30
N ALA A 55 -6.75 -1.66 8.45
CA ALA A 55 -7.29 -2.89 7.88
C ALA A 55 -7.94 -2.63 6.52
N GLU A 56 -8.05 -3.68 5.70
CA GLU A 56 -8.68 -3.62 4.38
C GLU A 56 -10.19 -3.84 4.46
N ILE A 57 -10.65 -4.58 5.46
CA ILE A 57 -12.07 -4.92 5.68
C ILE A 57 -12.43 -4.82 7.16
N LEU A 58 -13.73 -4.76 7.44
CA LEU A 58 -14.27 -4.83 8.79
C LEU A 58 -14.85 -6.21 9.09
N ASN A 59 -14.93 -6.55 10.37
CA ASN A 59 -15.74 -7.63 10.88
C ASN A 59 -17.24 -7.24 10.82
N PRO A 60 -18.17 -8.21 10.92
CA PRO A 60 -19.60 -7.92 10.92
C PRO A 60 -20.07 -6.97 12.03
N ASP A 61 -19.33 -6.88 13.15
CA ASP A 61 -19.60 -5.98 14.27
C ASP A 61 -19.01 -4.57 14.09
N GLY A 62 -18.34 -4.31 12.97
CA GLY A 62 -17.73 -3.02 12.64
C GLY A 62 -16.31 -2.83 13.17
N THR A 63 -15.72 -3.80 13.86
CA THR A 63 -14.31 -3.76 14.26
C THR A 63 -13.37 -4.03 13.09
N LEU A 64 -12.10 -3.60 13.18
CA LEU A 64 -11.09 -3.89 12.16
C LEU A 64 -10.82 -5.40 12.06
N ASN A 65 -10.92 -5.97 10.86
CA ASN A 65 -10.51 -7.34 10.62
C ASN A 65 -9.01 -7.39 10.34
N THR A 66 -8.25 -7.95 11.26
CA THR A 66 -6.78 -8.07 11.18
C THR A 66 -6.31 -9.48 10.82
N THR A 67 -7.21 -10.41 10.51
CA THR A 67 -6.89 -11.81 10.21
C THR A 67 -5.91 -11.95 9.03
N PHE A 68 -6.06 -11.09 8.03
CA PHE A 68 -5.25 -11.14 6.81
C PHE A 68 -3.86 -10.49 6.96
N LEU A 69 -3.55 -9.88 8.09
CA LEU A 69 -2.26 -9.22 8.33
C LEU A 69 -1.15 -10.22 8.67
N ARG A 70 -1.47 -11.48 8.97
CA ARG A 70 -0.53 -12.50 9.48
C ARG A 70 0.17 -12.00 10.76
N SER A 71 1.48 -11.85 10.76
CA SER A 71 2.24 -11.31 11.89
C SER A 71 2.38 -9.79 11.89
N ALA A 72 2.02 -9.12 10.79
CA ALA A 72 2.09 -7.66 10.69
C ALA A 72 1.08 -7.00 11.64
N LYS A 73 1.54 -6.04 12.43
CA LYS A 73 0.67 -5.30 13.38
C LYS A 73 -0.14 -4.21 12.69
N ALA A 74 0.33 -3.68 11.56
CA ALA A 74 -0.25 -2.56 10.80
C ALA A 74 -0.70 -1.40 11.72
N THR A 75 0.14 -1.07 12.70
CA THR A 75 -0.17 -0.10 13.78
C THR A 75 0.92 0.96 13.85
N ALA A 76 0.50 2.22 13.86
CA ALA A 76 1.35 3.36 14.17
C ALA A 76 0.95 3.93 15.53
N THR A 77 1.93 4.32 16.32
CA THR A 77 1.71 4.99 17.63
C THR A 77 2.39 6.34 17.60
N TYR A 78 1.66 7.37 18.00
CA TYR A 78 2.16 8.73 18.08
C TYR A 78 1.99 9.28 19.48
N THR A 79 3.08 9.76 20.09
CA THR A 79 3.05 10.49 21.36
C THR A 79 3.07 11.98 21.09
N CYS A 80 2.02 12.68 21.50
CA CYS A 80 1.86 14.10 21.28
C CYS A 80 2.82 14.93 22.13
N ARG A 81 3.17 16.09 21.64
CA ARG A 81 3.66 17.24 22.39
C ARG A 81 2.49 18.20 22.69
N ASP A 82 2.73 19.23 23.47
CA ASP A 82 1.73 20.30 23.64
C ASP A 82 1.56 21.11 22.37
N GLY A 83 0.32 21.49 22.10
CA GLY A 83 -0.03 22.41 21.03
C GLY A 83 -0.43 21.75 19.70
N LYS A 84 -0.59 22.61 18.70
CA LYS A 84 -1.00 22.22 17.36
C LYS A 84 0.07 21.39 16.67
N GLN A 85 -0.30 20.26 16.11
CA GLN A 85 0.64 19.34 15.46
C GLN A 85 -0.02 18.52 14.38
N THR A 86 0.80 18.11 13.42
CA THR A 86 0.43 17.16 12.35
C THR A 86 1.43 16.03 12.36
N TYR A 87 0.97 14.81 12.28
CA TYR A 87 1.78 13.62 12.21
C TYR A 87 1.38 12.73 11.05
N SER A 88 2.37 12.18 10.38
CA SER A 88 2.25 11.10 9.42
C SER A 88 3.49 10.21 9.53
N PRO A 89 3.37 8.88 9.50
CA PRO A 89 4.52 7.98 9.52
C PRO A 89 5.47 8.26 8.36
N ARG A 90 6.77 8.07 8.58
CA ARG A 90 7.82 8.12 7.56
C ARG A 90 8.50 6.77 7.44
N PHE A 91 9.03 6.46 6.27
CA PHE A 91 9.77 5.23 5.97
C PHE A 91 8.95 3.94 6.20
N THR A 92 7.62 4.05 6.10
CA THR A 92 6.69 2.93 6.14
C THR A 92 5.42 3.28 5.39
N TYR A 93 4.64 2.26 5.03
CA TYR A 93 3.28 2.38 4.51
C TYR A 93 2.45 1.19 4.97
N MET A 94 1.14 1.31 4.86
CA MET A 94 0.17 0.27 5.19
C MET A 94 -0.76 0.04 4.00
N GLY A 95 -1.29 -1.18 3.85
CA GLY A 95 -2.39 -1.46 2.92
C GLY A 95 -3.70 -1.41 3.69
N PHE A 96 -4.62 -0.52 3.31
CA PHE A 96 -5.85 -0.35 4.06
C PHE A 96 -6.94 0.40 3.27
N ARG A 97 -8.17 0.20 3.70
CA ARG A 97 -9.32 1.05 3.43
C ARG A 97 -9.82 1.72 4.69
N TYR A 98 -9.64 1.04 5.84
CA TYR A 98 -10.13 1.47 7.15
C TYR A 98 -8.98 1.78 8.08
N ALA A 99 -9.13 2.86 8.85
CA ALA A 99 -8.23 3.15 9.97
C ALA A 99 -9.03 3.22 11.26
N GLY A 100 -8.54 2.54 12.29
CA GLY A 100 -9.06 2.62 13.66
C GLY A 100 -8.16 3.51 14.51
N ILE A 101 -8.73 4.51 15.19
CA ILE A 101 -7.98 5.48 15.97
C ILE A 101 -8.46 5.46 17.41
N LYS A 102 -7.50 5.38 18.35
CA LYS A 102 -7.71 5.52 19.80
C LYS A 102 -6.82 6.61 20.37
N GLY A 103 -7.21 7.18 21.53
CA GLY A 103 -6.44 8.19 22.26
C GLY A 103 -6.80 9.64 21.94
N VAL A 104 -7.76 9.84 21.04
CA VAL A 104 -8.31 11.17 20.70
C VAL A 104 -9.78 11.01 20.28
N LYS A 105 -10.60 12.02 20.54
CA LYS A 105 -11.99 12.03 20.06
C LYS A 105 -12.05 12.43 18.60
N PRO A 106 -13.03 11.92 17.83
CA PRO A 106 -13.14 12.22 16.40
C PRO A 106 -13.33 13.71 16.08
N GLU A 107 -13.97 14.46 16.96
CA GLU A 107 -14.16 15.90 16.83
C GLU A 107 -12.89 16.73 17.07
N ASP A 108 -11.88 16.17 17.74
CA ASP A 108 -10.64 16.85 18.13
C ASP A 108 -9.47 16.54 17.17
N VAL A 109 -9.70 15.73 16.12
CA VAL A 109 -8.68 15.32 15.17
C VAL A 109 -9.18 15.39 13.74
N GLU A 110 -8.39 16.00 12.86
CA GLU A 110 -8.56 15.87 11.42
C GLU A 110 -7.76 14.67 10.93
N VAL A 111 -8.41 13.79 10.15
CA VAL A 111 -7.81 12.55 9.65
C VAL A 111 -7.90 12.52 8.14
N GLU A 112 -6.77 12.27 7.50
CA GLU A 112 -6.67 12.08 6.06
C GLU A 112 -5.84 10.82 5.79
N ALA A 113 -6.10 10.16 4.67
CA ALA A 113 -5.28 9.07 4.18
C ALA A 113 -4.57 9.50 2.89
N VAL A 114 -3.28 9.22 2.81
CA VAL A 114 -2.42 9.64 1.71
C VAL A 114 -1.91 8.40 0.99
N ALA A 115 -2.27 8.24 -0.28
CA ALA A 115 -1.77 7.14 -1.10
C ALA A 115 -0.28 7.33 -1.42
N LEU A 116 0.49 6.24 -1.30
CA LEU A 116 1.92 6.20 -1.60
C LEU A 116 2.21 5.10 -2.62
N TYR A 117 2.79 5.47 -3.75
CA TYR A 117 3.24 4.53 -4.78
C TYR A 117 4.31 5.17 -5.67
N SER A 118 4.99 4.36 -6.47
CA SER A 118 5.97 4.83 -7.44
C SER A 118 5.34 5.77 -8.46
N ASP A 119 6.03 6.87 -8.77
CA ASP A 119 5.55 7.92 -9.68
C ASP A 119 5.52 7.40 -11.12
N VAL A 120 4.44 6.70 -11.46
CA VAL A 120 4.18 6.12 -12.78
C VAL A 120 2.94 6.79 -13.40
N ALA A 121 3.10 7.35 -14.58
CA ALA A 121 2.01 8.01 -15.29
C ALA A 121 1.03 6.98 -15.87
N HIS A 122 -0.24 7.37 -16.01
CA HIS A 122 -1.20 6.57 -16.78
C HIS A 122 -0.84 6.57 -18.27
N ALA A 123 -0.79 5.38 -18.88
CA ALA A 123 -0.54 5.20 -20.32
C ALA A 123 -1.85 5.13 -21.11
N GLY A 124 -2.95 4.72 -20.49
CA GLY A 124 -4.23 4.55 -21.13
C GLY A 124 -5.41 4.80 -20.20
N ALA A 125 -6.60 4.89 -20.78
CA ALA A 125 -7.86 4.98 -20.07
C ALA A 125 -8.87 4.03 -20.70
N PHE A 126 -9.71 3.42 -19.87
CA PHE A 126 -10.79 2.55 -20.31
C PHE A 126 -12.09 2.96 -19.61
N HIS A 127 -13.14 3.10 -20.42
CA HIS A 127 -14.50 3.31 -19.92
C HIS A 127 -15.50 2.71 -20.92
N CYS A 128 -16.55 2.07 -20.42
CA CYS A 128 -17.63 1.52 -21.24
C CYS A 128 -18.98 1.67 -20.52
N SER A 129 -20.06 1.28 -21.20
CA SER A 129 -21.42 1.34 -20.63
C SER A 129 -21.71 0.30 -19.54
N ASN A 130 -20.81 -0.66 -19.31
CA ASN A 130 -20.96 -1.68 -18.27
C ASN A 130 -20.19 -1.27 -17.00
N GLU A 131 -20.92 -0.90 -15.94
CA GLU A 131 -20.33 -0.44 -14.69
C GLU A 131 -19.49 -1.50 -13.96
N LEU A 132 -19.77 -2.79 -14.13
CA LEU A 132 -18.94 -3.85 -13.56
C LEU A 132 -17.54 -3.90 -14.22
N LEU A 133 -17.45 -3.67 -15.52
CA LEU A 133 -16.17 -3.60 -16.22
C LEU A 133 -15.41 -2.32 -15.85
N ASN A 134 -16.10 -1.18 -15.69
CA ASN A 134 -15.49 0.05 -15.20
C ASN A 134 -14.94 -0.14 -13.79
N ARG A 135 -15.69 -0.84 -12.93
CA ARG A 135 -15.23 -1.16 -11.57
C ARG A 135 -14.04 -2.12 -11.57
N LEU A 136 -14.05 -3.14 -12.43
CA LEU A 136 -12.91 -4.04 -12.61
C LEU A 136 -11.65 -3.26 -13.03
N GLN A 137 -11.76 -2.37 -14.01
CA GLN A 137 -10.66 -1.52 -14.45
C GLN A 137 -10.11 -0.64 -13.31
N SER A 138 -10.99 -0.03 -12.51
CA SER A 138 -10.62 0.73 -11.32
C SER A 138 -9.85 -0.14 -10.31
N ASN A 139 -10.34 -1.36 -10.04
CA ASN A 139 -9.70 -2.28 -9.12
C ASN A 139 -8.30 -2.71 -9.61
N ILE A 140 -8.14 -2.98 -10.90
CA ILE A 140 -6.84 -3.30 -11.53
C ILE A 140 -5.86 -2.14 -11.31
N THR A 141 -6.30 -0.92 -11.58
CA THR A 141 -5.50 0.30 -11.43
C THR A 141 -5.05 0.51 -9.98
N TRP A 142 -5.98 0.42 -9.02
CA TRP A 142 -5.66 0.60 -7.60
C TRP A 142 -4.82 -0.54 -7.03
N SER A 143 -5.03 -1.77 -7.50
CA SER A 143 -4.17 -2.91 -7.13
C SER A 143 -2.74 -2.70 -7.61
N ALA A 144 -2.56 -2.24 -8.87
CA ALA A 144 -1.24 -1.90 -9.39
C ALA A 144 -0.57 -0.78 -8.60
N LYS A 145 -1.24 0.35 -8.37
CA LYS A 145 -0.74 1.46 -7.55
C LYS A 145 -0.30 0.99 -6.16
N SER A 146 -1.11 0.15 -5.52
CA SER A 146 -0.84 -0.35 -4.16
C SER A 146 0.36 -1.29 -4.07
N ASN A 147 0.76 -1.89 -5.19
CA ASN A 147 1.86 -2.86 -5.25
C ASN A 147 3.08 -2.33 -6.03
N PHE A 148 3.00 -1.17 -6.67
CA PHE A 148 4.15 -0.52 -7.29
C PHE A 148 4.80 0.47 -6.31
N VAL A 149 5.53 -0.06 -5.31
CA VAL A 149 6.20 0.71 -4.27
C VAL A 149 7.69 0.39 -4.33
N ASP A 150 8.41 1.10 -5.21
CA ASP A 150 9.82 0.92 -5.57
C ASP A 150 10.12 -0.39 -6.33
N ILE A 151 9.47 -1.48 -5.95
CA ILE A 151 9.47 -2.80 -6.60
C ILE A 151 8.02 -3.27 -6.79
N PRO A 152 7.75 -4.23 -7.70
CA PRO A 152 6.41 -4.82 -7.83
C PRO A 152 6.16 -5.81 -6.68
N THR A 153 5.58 -5.33 -5.60
CA THR A 153 5.25 -6.15 -4.42
C THR A 153 4.01 -7.02 -4.68
N ASP A 154 3.90 -8.13 -3.96
CA ASP A 154 2.74 -9.04 -4.03
C ASP A 154 1.55 -8.55 -3.21
N CYS A 155 1.78 -7.77 -2.19
CA CYS A 155 0.75 -7.30 -1.26
C CYS A 155 1.19 -6.04 -0.50
N PRO A 156 0.25 -5.12 -0.14
CA PRO A 156 0.60 -3.92 0.60
C PRO A 156 0.38 -4.03 2.11
N GLN A 157 -0.41 -5.02 2.62
CA GLN A 157 -0.97 -4.96 3.98
C GLN A 157 -0.30 -5.86 5.00
N ARG A 158 0.26 -7.01 4.58
CA ARG A 158 0.75 -8.07 5.48
C ARG A 158 2.28 -8.11 5.56
N ASP A 159 2.82 -9.04 6.32
CA ASP A 159 4.25 -9.23 6.58
C ASP A 159 5.04 -9.91 5.45
N GLU A 160 4.67 -9.68 4.21
CA GLU A 160 5.33 -10.19 3.00
C GLU A 160 5.97 -9.04 2.21
N ARG A 161 5.24 -8.36 1.33
CA ARG A 161 5.67 -7.18 0.56
C ARG A 161 6.94 -7.44 -0.24
N MET A 162 6.99 -8.57 -0.91
CA MET A 162 8.14 -9.02 -1.68
C MET A 162 7.92 -8.83 -3.17
N GLY A 163 9.01 -8.58 -3.89
CA GLY A 163 9.00 -8.54 -5.35
C GLY A 163 9.02 -9.94 -5.94
N TRP A 164 7.86 -10.60 -6.01
CA TRP A 164 7.72 -11.92 -6.62
C TRP A 164 7.85 -11.83 -8.14
N THR A 165 8.84 -12.52 -8.67
CA THR A 165 9.16 -12.48 -10.11
C THR A 165 8.07 -13.13 -10.97
N GLY A 166 7.38 -14.16 -10.44
CA GLY A 166 6.24 -14.79 -11.12
C GLY A 166 5.03 -13.87 -11.24
N ASP A 167 4.70 -13.16 -10.18
CA ASP A 167 3.55 -12.25 -10.11
C ASP A 167 3.66 -11.14 -11.14
N ILE A 168 4.79 -10.43 -11.16
CA ILE A 168 5.01 -9.37 -12.15
C ILE A 168 5.11 -9.90 -13.56
N ASN A 169 5.68 -11.09 -13.78
CA ASN A 169 5.76 -11.70 -15.11
C ASN A 169 4.37 -11.91 -15.73
N VAL A 170 3.39 -12.33 -14.93
CA VAL A 170 2.00 -12.50 -15.39
C VAL A 170 1.28 -11.15 -15.51
N PHE A 171 1.52 -10.22 -14.59
CA PHE A 171 0.81 -8.95 -14.53
C PHE A 171 1.38 -7.87 -15.48
N ALA A 172 2.65 -7.94 -15.87
CA ALA A 172 3.32 -6.91 -16.66
C ALA A 172 2.58 -6.49 -17.93
N PRO A 173 2.02 -7.40 -18.76
CA PRO A 173 1.24 -6.99 -19.93
C PRO A 173 0.03 -6.13 -19.58
N THR A 174 -0.71 -6.48 -18.52
CA THR A 174 -1.85 -5.70 -18.03
C THR A 174 -1.39 -4.34 -17.49
N ALA A 175 -0.27 -4.32 -16.77
CA ALA A 175 0.29 -3.09 -16.21
C ALA A 175 0.70 -2.11 -17.31
N LEU A 176 1.33 -2.57 -18.40
CA LEU A 176 1.78 -1.76 -19.54
C LEU A 176 0.62 -1.11 -20.32
N TYR A 177 -0.57 -1.70 -20.32
CA TYR A 177 -1.76 -1.05 -20.89
C TYR A 177 -2.27 0.12 -20.01
N ASN A 178 -1.96 0.10 -18.73
CA ASN A 178 -2.48 1.06 -17.76
C ASN A 178 -1.48 2.16 -17.39
N PHE A 179 -0.18 1.85 -17.42
CA PHE A 179 0.86 2.75 -16.91
C PHE A 179 2.09 2.80 -17.81
N GLU A 180 2.74 3.97 -17.84
CA GLU A 180 4.08 4.14 -18.39
C GLU A 180 5.11 3.62 -17.37
N LEU A 181 5.60 2.42 -17.61
CA LEU A 181 6.41 1.66 -16.64
C LEU A 181 7.90 1.59 -17.01
N SER A 182 8.37 2.27 -18.06
CA SER A 182 9.73 2.13 -18.55
C SER A 182 10.77 2.27 -17.44
N ARG A 183 10.72 3.36 -16.67
CA ARG A 183 11.67 3.58 -15.56
C ARG A 183 11.51 2.57 -14.43
N PHE A 184 10.27 2.22 -14.07
CA PHE A 184 9.97 1.29 -12.99
C PHE A 184 10.47 -0.12 -13.32
N LEU A 185 10.13 -0.62 -14.52
CA LEU A 185 10.53 -1.96 -14.96
C LEU A 185 12.03 -2.04 -15.30
N GLU A 186 12.63 -0.98 -15.85
CA GLU A 186 14.07 -0.95 -16.09
C GLU A 186 14.86 -1.08 -14.78
N LYS A 187 14.46 -0.35 -13.73
CA LYS A 187 15.03 -0.48 -12.39
C LYS A 187 14.86 -1.92 -11.87
N TRP A 188 13.64 -2.44 -11.94
CA TRP A 188 13.33 -3.80 -11.51
C TRP A 188 14.16 -4.86 -12.24
N LEU A 189 14.27 -4.78 -13.56
CA LEU A 189 15.07 -5.71 -14.37
C LEU A 189 16.57 -5.63 -14.05
N ARG A 190 17.09 -4.46 -13.67
CA ARG A 190 18.46 -4.32 -13.18
C ARG A 190 18.65 -5.05 -11.85
N ASP A 191 17.68 -4.95 -10.94
CA ASP A 191 17.70 -5.68 -9.66
C ASP A 191 17.65 -7.20 -9.92
N VAL A 192 16.75 -7.67 -10.80
CA VAL A 192 16.66 -9.08 -11.21
C VAL A 192 17.99 -9.57 -11.79
N LYS A 193 18.63 -8.77 -12.66
CA LYS A 193 19.92 -9.11 -13.24
C LYS A 193 21.03 -9.20 -12.19
N ALA A 194 21.01 -8.29 -11.21
CA ALA A 194 22.00 -8.28 -10.13
C ALA A 194 21.88 -9.50 -9.21
N GLU A 195 20.68 -10.04 -9.04
CA GLU A 195 20.37 -11.20 -8.21
C GLU A 195 20.38 -12.54 -8.99
N GLN A 196 20.59 -12.48 -10.32
CA GLN A 196 20.65 -13.68 -11.16
C GLN A 196 21.80 -14.60 -10.72
N ARG A 197 21.52 -15.89 -10.59
CA ARG A 197 22.53 -16.88 -10.18
C ARG A 197 23.52 -17.19 -11.29
N PRO A 198 24.74 -17.68 -10.97
CA PRO A 198 25.75 -18.02 -11.99
C PRO A 198 25.27 -18.99 -13.06
N GLY A 199 24.28 -19.85 -12.75
CA GLY A 199 23.65 -20.77 -13.72
C GLY A 199 22.51 -20.18 -14.53
N GLY A 200 22.29 -18.85 -14.48
CA GLY A 200 21.23 -18.16 -15.22
C GLY A 200 19.85 -18.15 -14.52
N GLY A 201 19.69 -18.89 -13.42
CA GLY A 201 18.42 -18.96 -12.69
C GLY A 201 18.02 -17.63 -12.06
N ILE A 202 16.72 -17.28 -12.20
CA ILE A 202 16.14 -16.10 -11.58
C ILE A 202 15.52 -16.49 -10.23
N PRO A 203 15.79 -15.74 -9.15
CA PRO A 203 15.17 -15.99 -7.84
C PRO A 203 13.64 -15.76 -7.88
N ASN A 204 12.90 -16.40 -6.98
CA ASN A 204 11.47 -16.19 -6.86
C ASN A 204 11.11 -14.77 -6.41
N THR A 205 11.96 -14.20 -5.55
CA THR A 205 11.80 -12.82 -5.04
C THR A 205 13.04 -12.01 -5.32
N VAL A 206 12.88 -10.75 -5.63
CA VAL A 206 13.95 -9.76 -5.79
C VAL A 206 13.55 -8.51 -5.01
N PRO A 207 14.36 -8.02 -4.05
CA PRO A 207 15.60 -8.67 -3.54
C PRO A 207 15.37 -10.06 -2.95
N VAL A 208 16.42 -10.89 -2.98
CA VAL A 208 16.36 -12.26 -2.43
C VAL A 208 16.13 -12.24 -0.93
N GLN A 209 15.11 -12.92 -0.46
CA GLN A 209 14.71 -13.01 0.95
C GLN A 209 14.91 -14.41 1.56
N GLY A 210 15.73 -15.26 0.93
CA GLY A 210 16.03 -16.61 1.46
C GLY A 210 14.92 -17.65 1.23
N TYR A 211 13.85 -17.33 0.54
CA TYR A 211 12.82 -18.31 0.12
C TYR A 211 13.32 -19.08 -1.11
N GLY A 212 13.63 -20.35 -0.89
CA GLY A 212 14.46 -21.12 -1.78
C GLY A 212 13.72 -21.93 -2.85
N CYS A 213 13.12 -21.34 -3.85
CA CYS A 213 12.85 -22.05 -5.09
C CYS A 213 13.19 -21.16 -6.29
N LEU A 214 13.59 -21.76 -7.40
CA LEU A 214 13.87 -21.04 -8.64
C LEU A 214 12.63 -21.07 -9.53
N LEU A 215 12.25 -19.95 -10.11
CA LEU A 215 11.36 -19.95 -11.26
C LEU A 215 12.12 -20.49 -12.47
N TYR A 216 11.82 -21.73 -12.84
CA TYR A 216 12.42 -22.42 -13.98
C TYR A 216 11.82 -22.02 -15.35
N THR A 217 11.04 -20.98 -15.42
CA THR A 217 10.16 -20.73 -16.58
C THR A 217 10.43 -19.44 -17.34
N SER A 218 11.58 -18.80 -17.15
CA SER A 218 12.01 -17.80 -18.12
C SER A 218 12.92 -18.49 -19.13
N PRO A 219 12.52 -18.68 -20.41
CA PRO A 219 13.48 -19.09 -21.42
C PRO A 219 14.56 -18.02 -21.45
N SER A 220 15.80 -18.43 -21.19
CA SER A 220 16.96 -17.60 -21.46
C SER A 220 16.94 -17.21 -22.92
N PRO A 221 17.16 -15.92 -23.27
CA PRO A 221 17.36 -15.56 -24.65
C PRO A 221 18.60 -16.22 -25.24
#